data_9865bf1d2d48a26aaa9b59c7ae3a364a
#
_entry.id   9865bf1d2d48a26aaa9b59c7ae3a364a
#
_cell.length_a   1.000
_cell.length_b   1.000
_cell.length_c   1.000
_cell.angle_alpha   90.00
_cell.angle_beta   90.00
_cell.angle_gamma   90.00
#
_symmetry.space_group_name_H-M   'P 1'
#
loop_
_entity.id
_entity.type
_entity.pdbx_description
1 polymer ?
#
loop_
_entity_poly.entity_id
_entity_poly.type
_entity_poly.pdbx_seq_one_letter_code
_entity_poly.pdbx_strand_id
1 'polypeptide(L)'
;KEGDIITGYQGYHIDLGKDLYVYSYLNQLKEGDTINLTVKRDGKKMDISYKSDTNVRYLLGCNFNGDDTSAMTVESVMDGMPLQEAGIQQGDVITSINGVKITNAADYQKYIQENPLTEKSVKITYSRDGQEYDITVTPKEYRTAESGFTYNMYSEKAKGLNVVKYGAVEVKYMVRTTILSLKELVS
;
A
#
# COMPACT_ATOMS: atom_id res chain seq x y z
N LYS A 1 -13.87 6.26 15.57
CA LYS A 1 -13.39 6.34 16.95
C LYS A 1 -12.91 4.96 17.37
N GLU A 2 -11.88 4.87 18.20
CA GLU A 2 -11.44 3.59 18.77
C GLU A 2 -12.59 2.89 19.50
N GLY A 3 -12.71 1.56 19.30
CA GLY A 3 -13.81 0.75 19.83
C GLY A 3 -15.07 0.68 18.96
N ASP A 4 -15.14 1.43 17.87
CA ASP A 4 -16.24 1.31 16.91
C ASP A 4 -16.13 -0.02 16.13
N ILE A 5 -17.24 -0.70 15.92
CA ILE A 5 -17.33 -1.90 15.08
C ILE A 5 -17.85 -1.50 13.72
N ILE A 6 -17.05 -1.69 12.65
CA ILE A 6 -17.48 -1.41 11.28
C ILE A 6 -18.46 -2.49 10.83
N THR A 7 -19.66 -2.09 10.43
CA THR A 7 -20.75 -2.96 9.96
C THR A 7 -21.20 -2.64 8.54
N GLY A 8 -20.67 -1.57 7.94
CA GLY A 8 -20.90 -1.20 6.56
C GLY A 8 -19.77 -0.32 6.00
N TYR A 9 -19.48 -0.48 4.71
CA TYR A 9 -18.50 0.28 3.96
C TYR A 9 -18.98 0.52 2.53
N GLN A 10 -19.05 1.78 2.10
CA GLN A 10 -19.48 2.18 0.76
C GLN A 10 -20.83 1.56 0.33
N GLY A 11 -21.78 1.45 1.25
CA GLY A 11 -23.09 0.84 1.03
C GLY A 11 -23.11 -0.70 1.13
N TYR A 12 -21.97 -1.35 1.26
CA TYR A 12 -21.89 -2.80 1.47
C TYR A 12 -21.98 -3.17 2.94
N HIS A 13 -22.72 -4.22 3.24
CA HIS A 13 -22.77 -4.77 4.60
C HIS A 13 -21.51 -5.59 4.92
N ILE A 14 -20.92 -5.34 6.07
CA ILE A 14 -19.74 -6.03 6.58
C ILE A 14 -20.20 -7.07 7.61
N ASP A 15 -20.17 -8.33 7.24
CA ASP A 15 -20.45 -9.47 8.12
C ASP A 15 -19.19 -10.00 8.79
N LEU A 16 -18.07 -9.96 8.06
CA LEU A 16 -16.74 -10.45 8.48
C LEU A 16 -15.68 -9.38 8.24
N GLY A 17 -14.65 -9.31 9.08
CA GLY A 17 -13.56 -8.34 8.89
C GLY A 17 -12.91 -8.42 7.50
N LYS A 18 -12.81 -9.60 6.93
CA LYS A 18 -12.28 -9.82 5.56
C LYS A 18 -13.19 -9.25 4.45
N ASP A 19 -14.49 -9.01 4.71
CA ASP A 19 -15.36 -8.32 3.75
C ASP A 19 -14.86 -6.90 3.45
N LEU A 20 -14.36 -6.21 4.48
CA LEU A 20 -13.83 -4.86 4.34
C LEU A 20 -12.64 -4.84 3.37
N TYR A 21 -11.73 -5.81 3.48
CA TYR A 21 -10.61 -5.94 2.56
C TYR A 21 -11.08 -6.10 1.11
N VAL A 22 -12.03 -7.02 0.87
CA VAL A 22 -12.57 -7.27 -0.47
C VAL A 22 -13.25 -6.03 -1.04
N TYR A 23 -14.08 -5.36 -0.25
CA TYR A 23 -14.77 -4.16 -0.73
C TYR A 23 -13.84 -2.96 -0.93
N SER A 24 -12.80 -2.82 -0.13
CA SER A 24 -11.76 -1.79 -0.36
C SER A 24 -10.99 -2.05 -1.64
N TYR A 25 -10.69 -3.31 -1.94
CA TYR A 25 -10.02 -3.70 -3.19
C TYR A 25 -10.88 -3.39 -4.42
N LEU A 26 -12.16 -3.74 -4.37
CA LEU A 26 -13.10 -3.51 -5.48
C LEU A 26 -13.47 -2.06 -5.70
N ASN A 27 -13.48 -1.27 -4.63
CA ASN A 27 -13.81 0.15 -4.66
C ASN A 27 -12.56 0.94 -4.33
N GLN A 28 -11.57 0.89 -5.22
CA GLN A 28 -10.34 1.65 -5.06
C GLN A 28 -10.66 3.13 -4.92
N LEU A 29 -10.28 3.68 -3.78
CA LEU A 29 -10.50 5.09 -3.48
C LEU A 29 -9.68 5.97 -4.41
N LYS A 30 -10.31 7.05 -4.86
CA LYS A 30 -9.66 8.15 -5.55
C LYS A 30 -9.61 9.37 -4.63
N GLU A 31 -8.68 10.27 -4.93
CA GLU A 31 -8.55 11.53 -4.20
C GLU A 31 -9.88 12.28 -4.17
N GLY A 32 -10.30 12.69 -2.98
CA GLY A 32 -11.54 13.42 -2.77
C GLY A 32 -12.82 12.59 -2.80
N ASP A 33 -12.73 11.27 -2.94
CA ASP A 33 -13.89 10.38 -2.83
C ASP A 33 -14.55 10.50 -1.46
N THR A 34 -15.86 10.32 -1.43
CA THR A 34 -16.60 10.27 -0.16
C THR A 34 -16.55 8.85 0.39
N ILE A 35 -16.07 8.73 1.61
CA ILE A 35 -16.08 7.47 2.36
C ILE A 35 -17.32 7.43 3.21
N ASN A 36 -18.10 6.36 3.03
CA ASN A 36 -19.32 6.10 3.79
C ASN A 36 -19.12 4.85 4.65
N LEU A 37 -19.18 5.03 5.96
CA LEU A 37 -19.07 3.96 6.95
C LEU A 37 -20.38 3.83 7.71
N THR A 38 -20.78 2.60 8.00
CA THR A 38 -21.73 2.30 9.07
C THR A 38 -20.98 1.64 10.21
N VAL A 39 -21.04 2.23 11.39
CA VAL A 39 -20.40 1.68 12.58
C VAL A 39 -21.41 1.41 13.68
N LYS A 40 -21.05 0.49 14.58
CA LYS A 40 -21.75 0.27 15.84
C LYS A 40 -20.90 0.78 16.99
N ARG A 41 -21.39 1.81 17.67
CA ARG A 41 -20.78 2.46 18.84
C ARG A 41 -21.71 2.34 20.02
N ASP A 42 -21.26 1.78 21.12
CA ASP A 42 -22.07 1.60 22.35
C ASP A 42 -23.42 0.93 22.06
N GLY A 43 -23.41 -0.07 21.18
CA GLY A 43 -24.61 -0.79 20.76
C GLY A 43 -25.49 -0.08 19.71
N LYS A 44 -25.26 1.19 19.42
CA LYS A 44 -26.06 1.99 18.46
C LYS A 44 -25.39 2.04 17.09
N LYS A 45 -26.21 1.91 16.06
CA LYS A 45 -25.77 2.07 14.67
C LYS A 45 -25.66 3.55 14.31
N MET A 46 -24.57 3.91 13.62
CA MET A 46 -24.29 5.28 13.17
C MET A 46 -23.72 5.23 11.77
N ASP A 47 -24.17 6.15 10.90
CA ASP A 47 -23.58 6.35 9.59
C ASP A 47 -22.66 7.58 9.65
N ILE A 48 -21.48 7.42 9.06
CA ILE A 48 -20.41 8.42 9.03
C ILE A 48 -19.99 8.62 7.58
N SER A 49 -19.94 9.87 7.15
CA SER A 49 -19.46 10.24 5.81
C SER A 49 -18.41 11.33 5.91
N TYR A 50 -17.30 11.17 5.17
CA TYR A 50 -16.22 12.15 5.11
C TYR A 50 -15.44 11.98 3.80
N LYS A 51 -14.57 12.93 3.49
CA LYS A 51 -13.70 12.85 2.30
C LYS A 51 -12.45 12.02 2.58
N SER A 52 -12.02 11.26 1.57
CA SER A 52 -10.72 10.57 1.64
C SER A 52 -9.59 11.57 1.81
N ASP A 53 -8.60 11.21 2.62
CA ASP A 53 -7.35 11.94 2.69
C ASP A 53 -6.47 11.61 1.48
N THR A 54 -5.49 12.47 1.21
CA THR A 54 -4.50 12.24 0.16
C THR A 54 -3.13 12.08 0.78
N ASN A 55 -2.50 10.94 0.50
CA ASN A 55 -1.10 10.73 0.81
C ASN A 55 -0.26 11.05 -0.44
N VAL A 56 0.64 12.00 -0.29
CA VAL A 56 1.56 12.39 -1.36
C VAL A 56 2.95 11.85 -1.02
N ARG A 57 3.50 11.05 -1.92
CA ARG A 57 4.85 10.51 -1.83
C ARG A 57 5.62 10.82 -3.10
N TYR A 58 6.93 10.94 -2.98
CA TYR A 58 7.84 11.08 -4.11
C TYR A 58 8.62 9.79 -4.27
N LEU A 59 8.64 9.23 -5.48
CA LEU A 59 9.23 7.92 -5.75
C LEU A 59 10.27 8.03 -6.87
N LEU A 60 11.31 7.21 -6.74
CA LEU A 60 12.32 7.01 -7.79
C LEU A 60 11.95 5.85 -8.73
N GLY A 61 11.16 4.88 -8.25
CA GLY A 61 10.56 3.83 -9.06
C GLY A 61 11.41 2.59 -9.26
N CYS A 62 12.02 2.09 -8.19
CA CYS A 62 12.66 0.78 -8.20
C CYS A 62 12.41 0.02 -6.90
N ASN A 63 12.53 -1.31 -6.98
CA ASN A 63 12.63 -2.18 -5.83
C ASN A 63 14.09 -2.61 -5.67
N PHE A 64 14.52 -2.71 -4.42
CA PHE A 64 15.87 -3.16 -4.08
C PHE A 64 15.80 -4.55 -3.47
N ASN A 65 16.73 -5.41 -3.87
CA ASN A 65 16.99 -6.65 -3.19
C ASN A 65 18.02 -6.36 -2.09
N GLY A 66 17.69 -6.68 -0.86
CA GLY A 66 18.62 -6.52 0.23
C GLY A 66 17.97 -6.64 1.59
N ASP A 67 18.69 -7.36 2.44
CA ASP A 67 18.55 -7.26 3.88
C ASP A 67 19.36 -6.05 4.38
N ASP A 68 19.34 -5.79 5.66
CA ASP A 68 20.05 -4.66 6.27
C ASP A 68 21.58 -4.72 6.13
N THR A 69 22.13 -5.81 5.58
CA THR A 69 23.57 -6.05 5.47
C THR A 69 24.05 -6.16 4.02
N SER A 70 23.14 -6.40 3.08
CA SER A 70 23.47 -6.58 1.66
C SER A 70 23.53 -5.25 0.91
N ALA A 71 24.32 -5.19 -0.16
CA ALA A 71 24.40 -4.04 -1.04
C ALA A 71 23.02 -3.69 -1.65
N MET A 72 22.75 -2.40 -1.84
CA MET A 72 21.50 -1.88 -2.44
C MET A 72 21.44 -2.20 -3.93
N THR A 73 21.17 -3.46 -4.24
CA THR A 73 21.03 -3.94 -5.62
C THR A 73 19.62 -3.73 -6.13
N VAL A 74 19.50 -3.17 -7.32
CA VAL A 74 18.22 -2.98 -8.00
C VAL A 74 17.68 -4.35 -8.42
N GLU A 75 16.55 -4.75 -7.86
CA GLU A 75 15.84 -5.98 -8.22
C GLU A 75 14.95 -5.79 -9.44
N SER A 76 14.25 -4.66 -9.48
CA SER A 76 13.40 -4.28 -10.61
C SER A 76 13.24 -2.77 -10.69
N VAL A 77 13.00 -2.28 -11.90
CA VAL A 77 12.63 -0.89 -12.17
C VAL A 77 11.16 -0.83 -12.63
N MET A 78 10.46 0.21 -12.24
CA MET A 78 9.07 0.44 -12.60
C MET A 78 9.00 1.26 -13.90
N ASP A 79 8.17 0.82 -14.84
CA ASP A 79 7.99 1.48 -16.13
C ASP A 79 7.48 2.92 -15.97
N GLY A 80 8.06 3.84 -16.76
CA GLY A 80 7.70 5.27 -16.75
C GLY A 80 8.06 5.99 -15.45
N MET A 81 9.02 5.45 -14.70
CA MET A 81 9.52 6.05 -13.47
C MET A 81 10.96 6.59 -13.65
N PRO A 82 11.35 7.60 -12.85
CA PRO A 82 12.59 8.36 -13.06
C PRO A 82 13.87 7.52 -13.19
N LEU A 83 14.03 6.45 -12.41
CA LEU A 83 15.23 5.61 -12.50
C LEU A 83 15.27 4.80 -13.79
N GLN A 84 14.12 4.31 -14.27
CA GLN A 84 14.06 3.61 -15.55
C GLN A 84 14.40 4.57 -16.70
N GLU A 85 13.81 5.76 -16.70
CA GLU A 85 14.07 6.79 -17.72
C GLU A 85 15.54 7.24 -17.73
N ALA A 86 16.20 7.21 -16.57
CA ALA A 86 17.62 7.51 -16.44
C ALA A 86 18.55 6.32 -16.80
N GLY A 87 17.97 5.17 -17.20
CA GLY A 87 18.73 4.02 -17.66
C GLY A 87 19.23 3.08 -16.57
N ILE A 88 18.70 3.17 -15.35
CA ILE A 88 18.93 2.19 -14.29
C ILE A 88 18.29 0.85 -14.69
N GLN A 89 18.97 -0.24 -14.38
CA GLN A 89 18.60 -1.60 -14.75
C GLN A 89 18.69 -2.54 -13.54
N GLN A 90 18.05 -3.68 -13.67
CA GLN A 90 18.22 -4.78 -12.71
C GLN A 90 19.71 -5.17 -12.61
N GLY A 91 20.18 -5.34 -11.39
CA GLY A 91 21.57 -5.69 -11.09
C GLY A 91 22.48 -4.49 -10.78
N ASP A 92 22.03 -3.25 -11.06
CA ASP A 92 22.77 -2.05 -10.64
C ASP A 92 22.84 -1.98 -9.11
N VAL A 93 23.94 -1.49 -8.59
CA VAL A 93 24.12 -1.29 -7.15
C VAL A 93 24.17 0.20 -6.85
N ILE A 94 23.23 0.72 -6.10
CA ILE A 94 23.25 2.13 -5.66
C ILE A 94 24.32 2.28 -4.58
N THR A 95 25.29 3.16 -4.82
CA THR A 95 26.42 3.38 -3.92
C THR A 95 26.39 4.72 -3.20
N SER A 96 25.71 5.74 -3.76
CA SER A 96 25.48 7.00 -3.04
C SER A 96 24.23 7.74 -3.52
N ILE A 97 23.67 8.59 -2.64
CA ILE A 97 22.60 9.54 -2.95
C ILE A 97 23.02 10.91 -2.45
N ASN A 98 23.06 11.91 -3.33
CA ASN A 98 23.53 13.28 -3.04
C ASN A 98 24.89 13.31 -2.35
N GLY A 99 25.80 12.37 -2.70
CA GLY A 99 27.13 12.25 -2.10
C GLY A 99 27.17 11.53 -0.75
N VAL A 100 26.01 11.14 -0.19
CA VAL A 100 25.95 10.32 1.02
C VAL A 100 26.07 8.86 0.61
N LYS A 101 27.05 8.16 1.16
CA LYS A 101 27.31 6.75 0.87
C LYS A 101 26.16 5.87 1.35
N ILE A 102 25.73 4.97 0.50
CA ILE A 102 24.69 3.96 0.78
C ILE A 102 25.35 2.58 0.58
N THR A 103 25.42 1.80 1.64
CA THR A 103 26.04 0.47 1.59
C THR A 103 25.02 -0.66 1.67
N ASN A 104 23.85 -0.39 2.25
CA ASN A 104 22.80 -1.38 2.47
C ASN A 104 21.42 -0.70 2.64
N ALA A 105 20.39 -1.51 2.85
CA ALA A 105 19.00 -1.01 3.02
C ALA A 105 18.84 -0.12 4.27
N ALA A 106 19.58 -0.39 5.36
CA ALA A 106 19.49 0.44 6.57
C ALA A 106 20.04 1.85 6.34
N ASP A 107 21.16 1.98 5.62
CA ASP A 107 21.71 3.29 5.23
C ASP A 107 20.71 4.07 4.37
N TYR A 108 20.08 3.39 3.40
CA TYR A 108 19.08 3.99 2.54
C TYR A 108 17.85 4.46 3.33
N GLN A 109 17.31 3.63 4.21
CA GLN A 109 16.16 3.98 5.04
C GLN A 109 16.47 5.19 5.94
N LYS A 110 17.65 5.18 6.58
CA LYS A 110 18.12 6.31 7.38
C LYS A 110 18.23 7.58 6.54
N TYR A 111 18.86 7.47 5.36
CA TYR A 111 19.00 8.63 4.46
C TYR A 111 17.64 9.22 4.10
N ILE A 112 16.66 8.40 3.69
CA ILE A 112 15.31 8.85 3.29
C ILE A 112 14.52 9.43 4.47
N GLN A 113 14.71 8.91 5.69
CA GLN A 113 14.10 9.48 6.90
C GLN A 113 14.62 10.89 7.21
N GLU A 114 15.94 11.09 7.06
CA GLU A 114 16.59 12.38 7.31
C GLU A 114 16.43 13.35 6.13
N ASN A 115 16.28 12.83 4.91
CA ASN A 115 16.19 13.58 3.65
C ASN A 115 15.03 13.05 2.80
N PRO A 116 13.76 13.31 3.15
CA PRO A 116 12.62 12.86 2.39
C PRO A 116 12.70 13.31 0.93
N LEU A 117 12.37 12.41 0.01
CA LEU A 117 12.26 12.74 -1.41
C LEU A 117 11.18 13.80 -1.62
N THR A 118 11.47 14.74 -2.50
CA THR A 118 10.57 15.84 -2.90
C THR A 118 10.63 16.01 -4.42
N GLU A 119 10.04 17.06 -4.95
CA GLU A 119 10.18 17.48 -6.35
C GLU A 119 11.61 17.90 -6.77
N LYS A 120 12.54 17.96 -5.80
CA LYS A 120 13.94 18.34 -6.07
C LYS A 120 14.71 17.16 -6.63
N SER A 121 15.53 17.44 -7.65
CA SER A 121 16.42 16.44 -8.23
C SER A 121 17.41 15.92 -7.22
N VAL A 122 17.72 14.64 -7.31
CA VAL A 122 18.72 13.94 -6.52
C VAL A 122 19.81 13.39 -7.43
N LYS A 123 21.07 13.51 -7.00
CA LYS A 123 22.20 12.86 -7.66
C LYS A 123 22.35 11.45 -7.09
N ILE A 124 22.44 10.45 -7.97
CA ILE A 124 22.62 9.05 -7.60
C ILE A 124 23.87 8.55 -8.27
N THR A 125 24.75 7.91 -7.49
CA THR A 125 25.87 7.13 -8.00
C THR A 125 25.52 5.65 -7.88
N TYR A 126 25.77 4.89 -8.94
CA TYR A 126 25.55 3.46 -8.96
C TYR A 126 26.72 2.74 -9.64
N SER A 127 26.90 1.47 -9.30
CA SER A 127 27.91 0.59 -9.92
C SER A 127 27.21 -0.41 -10.84
N ARG A 128 27.73 -0.58 -12.03
CA ARG A 128 27.37 -1.61 -13.02
C ARG A 128 28.62 -2.23 -13.58
N ASP A 129 28.76 -3.55 -13.52
CA ASP A 129 29.93 -4.30 -14.01
C ASP A 129 31.26 -3.79 -13.42
N GLY A 130 31.23 -3.33 -12.16
CA GLY A 130 32.41 -2.82 -11.45
C GLY A 130 32.82 -1.39 -11.81
N GLN A 131 32.02 -0.69 -12.64
CA GLN A 131 32.24 0.72 -12.99
C GLN A 131 31.18 1.60 -12.31
N GLU A 132 31.59 2.78 -11.85
CA GLU A 132 30.68 3.76 -11.26
C GLU A 132 30.14 4.74 -12.31
N TYR A 133 28.86 5.08 -12.16
CA TYR A 133 28.15 6.02 -13.00
C TYR A 133 27.35 6.98 -12.13
N ASP A 134 27.22 8.22 -12.59
CA ASP A 134 26.43 9.26 -11.97
C ASP A 134 25.21 9.59 -12.82
N ILE A 135 24.06 9.70 -12.19
CA ILE A 135 22.83 10.23 -12.80
C ILE A 135 22.20 11.29 -11.90
N THR A 136 21.40 12.14 -12.50
CA THR A 136 20.56 13.08 -11.75
C THR A 136 19.11 12.85 -12.17
N VAL A 137 18.25 12.57 -11.20
CA VAL A 137 16.83 12.28 -11.43
C VAL A 137 15.96 13.13 -10.54
N THR A 138 14.77 13.48 -11.03
CA THR A 138 13.75 14.16 -10.23
C THR A 138 12.71 13.14 -9.82
N PRO A 139 12.49 12.90 -8.51
CA PRO A 139 11.48 11.97 -8.06
C PRO A 139 10.09 12.35 -8.58
N LYS A 140 9.30 11.36 -8.92
CA LYS A 140 7.94 11.55 -9.42
C LYS A 140 6.95 11.57 -8.26
N GLU A 141 6.05 12.54 -8.27
CA GLU A 141 4.95 12.61 -7.32
C GLU A 141 3.99 11.42 -7.53
N TYR A 142 3.67 10.74 -6.45
CA TYR A 142 2.71 9.65 -6.40
C TYR A 142 1.66 9.95 -5.33
N ARG A 143 0.41 10.06 -5.75
CA ARG A 143 -0.73 10.40 -4.90
C ARG A 143 -1.61 9.19 -4.72
N THR A 144 -1.93 8.87 -3.47
CA THR A 144 -2.88 7.81 -3.12
C THR A 144 -3.97 8.35 -2.22
N ALA A 145 -5.20 7.94 -2.49
CA ALA A 145 -6.29 8.20 -1.56
C ALA A 145 -6.20 7.27 -0.36
N GLU A 146 -6.39 7.81 0.82
CA GLU A 146 -6.39 7.04 2.07
C GLU A 146 -7.77 7.07 2.73
N SER A 147 -8.15 5.94 3.32
CA SER A 147 -9.42 5.84 4.02
C SER A 147 -9.48 6.62 5.34
N GLY A 148 -8.32 7.09 5.86
CA GLY A 148 -8.25 7.84 7.10
C GLY A 148 -8.61 7.04 8.36
N PHE A 149 -8.73 5.72 8.26
CA PHE A 149 -8.96 4.85 9.43
C PHE A 149 -8.14 3.56 9.34
N THR A 150 -7.82 3.03 10.49
CA THR A 150 -7.22 1.71 10.66
C THR A 150 -8.21 0.80 11.37
N TYR A 151 -8.11 -0.50 11.13
CA TYR A 151 -8.97 -1.49 11.79
C TYR A 151 -8.20 -2.76 12.13
N ASN A 152 -8.64 -3.43 13.19
CA ASN A 152 -8.16 -4.73 13.58
C ASN A 152 -9.25 -5.78 13.38
N MET A 153 -8.89 -6.95 12.89
CA MET A 153 -9.79 -8.10 12.82
C MET A 153 -9.64 -8.94 14.09
N TYR A 154 -10.74 -9.17 14.76
CA TYR A 154 -10.79 -10.07 15.90
C TYR A 154 -11.43 -11.40 15.51
N SER A 155 -10.87 -12.49 15.99
CA SER A 155 -11.46 -13.82 15.84
C SER A 155 -12.11 -14.24 17.14
N GLU A 156 -13.38 -14.60 17.09
CA GLU A 156 -14.12 -15.20 18.21
C GLU A 156 -14.49 -16.63 17.88
N LYS A 157 -14.39 -17.52 18.88
CA LYS A 157 -14.91 -18.88 18.73
C LYS A 157 -16.43 -18.85 18.77
N ALA A 158 -17.06 -19.21 17.67
CA ALA A 158 -18.50 -19.39 17.61
C ALA A 158 -18.95 -20.57 18.50
N LYS A 159 -20.05 -20.39 19.22
CA LYS A 159 -20.66 -21.43 20.09
C LYS A 159 -22.14 -21.57 19.76
N GLY A 160 -22.66 -22.81 19.92
CA GLY A 160 -24.08 -23.08 19.71
C GLY A 160 -24.55 -22.72 18.31
N LEU A 161 -25.72 -22.12 18.19
CA LEU A 161 -26.33 -21.71 16.91
C LEU A 161 -25.49 -20.70 16.10
N ASN A 162 -24.58 -19.97 16.75
CA ASN A 162 -23.69 -19.06 16.05
C ASN A 162 -22.73 -19.79 15.12
N VAL A 163 -22.39 -21.07 15.34
CA VAL A 163 -21.57 -21.87 14.42
C VAL A 163 -22.26 -21.97 13.06
N VAL A 164 -23.56 -22.27 13.05
CA VAL A 164 -24.34 -22.37 11.80
C VAL A 164 -24.46 -21.00 11.11
N LYS A 165 -24.74 -19.96 11.89
CA LYS A 165 -24.82 -18.59 11.38
C LYS A 165 -23.51 -18.17 10.68
N TYR A 166 -22.38 -18.31 11.35
CA TYR A 166 -21.08 -17.94 10.78
C TYR A 166 -20.66 -18.87 9.64
N GLY A 167 -21.04 -20.14 9.67
CA GLY A 167 -20.84 -21.04 8.54
C GLY A 167 -21.59 -20.54 7.27
N ALA A 168 -22.84 -20.10 7.42
CA ALA A 168 -23.59 -19.53 6.30
C ALA A 168 -22.96 -18.22 5.78
N VAL A 169 -22.48 -17.37 6.68
CA VAL A 169 -21.78 -16.11 6.29
C VAL A 169 -20.49 -16.43 5.55
N GLU A 170 -19.71 -17.44 5.97
CA GLU A 170 -18.51 -17.88 5.26
C GLU A 170 -18.80 -18.41 3.86
N VAL A 171 -19.85 -19.20 3.70
CA VAL A 171 -20.28 -19.66 2.36
C VAL A 171 -20.67 -18.48 1.48
N LYS A 172 -21.45 -17.53 2.00
CA LYS A 172 -21.81 -16.28 1.28
C LYS A 172 -20.55 -15.52 0.85
N TYR A 173 -19.56 -15.39 1.72
CA TYR A 173 -18.28 -14.75 1.42
C TYR A 173 -17.54 -15.47 0.28
N MET A 174 -17.40 -16.80 0.37
CA MET A 174 -16.72 -17.61 -0.66
C MET A 174 -17.39 -17.49 -2.03
N VAL A 175 -18.71 -17.61 -2.08
CA VAL A 175 -19.47 -17.45 -3.34
C VAL A 175 -19.24 -16.07 -3.95
N ARG A 176 -19.32 -15.01 -3.14
CA ARG A 176 -19.12 -13.64 -3.60
C ARG A 176 -17.70 -13.42 -4.12
N THR A 177 -16.68 -13.84 -3.38
CA THR A 177 -15.28 -13.67 -3.81
C THR A 177 -14.97 -14.44 -5.09
N THR A 178 -15.53 -15.64 -5.24
CA THR A 178 -15.41 -16.42 -6.48
C THR A 178 -16.03 -15.68 -7.67
N ILE A 179 -17.24 -15.11 -7.51
CA ILE A 179 -17.89 -14.33 -8.57
C ILE A 179 -17.05 -13.11 -8.96
N LEU A 180 -16.44 -12.44 -7.97
CA LEU A 180 -15.61 -11.26 -8.20
C LEU A 180 -14.32 -11.63 -8.93
N SER A 181 -13.64 -12.70 -8.52
CA SER A 181 -12.44 -13.20 -9.21
C SER A 181 -12.75 -13.62 -10.66
N LEU A 182 -13.91 -14.22 -10.92
CA LEU A 182 -14.34 -14.56 -12.28
C LEU A 182 -14.60 -13.31 -13.13
N LYS A 183 -15.13 -12.23 -12.56
CA LYS A 183 -15.32 -10.97 -13.29
C LYS A 183 -13.98 -10.34 -13.69
N GLU A 184 -12.98 -10.36 -12.81
CA GLU A 184 -11.63 -9.86 -13.14
C GLU A 184 -10.93 -10.65 -14.24
N LEU A 185 -11.21 -11.95 -14.34
CA LEU A 185 -10.64 -12.80 -15.42
C LEU A 185 -11.22 -12.48 -16.81
N VAL A 186 -12.36 -11.81 -16.89
CA VAL A 186 -13.11 -11.55 -18.14
C VAL A 186 -13.09 -10.07 -18.53
N SER A 187 -12.57 -9.19 -17.65
CA SER A 187 -12.44 -7.75 -17.87
C SER A 187 -11.05 -7.39 -18.43
#